data_a2ed741848ea8d5dbd6a78afd67b60c3
#
_entry.id   a2ed741848ea8d5dbd6a78afd67b60c3
#
_cell.length_a   1.000
_cell.length_b   1.000
_cell.length_c   1.000
_cell.angle_alpha   90.00
_cell.angle_beta   90.00
_cell.angle_gamma   90.00
#
_symmetry.space_group_name_H-M   'P 1'
#
loop_
_entity.id
_entity.type
_entity.pdbx_description
1 polymer ?
#
loop_
_entity_poly.entity_id
_entity_poly.type
_entity_poly.pdbx_seq_one_letter_code
_entity_poly.pdbx_strand_id
1 'polypeptide(L)'
;KSWVNISSGIPSGAYTRVVREDTQRKNLLFAGTELGMYISWNGGKIWKPFQLNLPVTPITDLKISHNDLTIATMGRSFWVLDDLGLLRQFEGNKTTFKLLTPEDAIIGNWSSQLNYSSENFSGADDSEGVNPANGIVFYYYLPRKSKNKELTLEIKDKDGNIVRTISSKS
;
A
#
# COMPACT_ATOMS: atom_id res chain seq x y z
N LYS A 1 29.00 12.12 20.00
CA LYS A 1 27.90 11.66 19.11
C LYS A 1 28.44 10.54 18.25
N SER A 2 27.75 9.41 18.20
CA SER A 2 28.09 8.25 17.38
C SER A 2 27.05 8.06 16.29
N TRP A 3 27.48 7.54 15.13
CA TRP A 3 26.62 7.18 14.01
C TRP A 3 26.57 5.66 13.91
N VAL A 4 25.40 5.11 13.61
CA VAL A 4 25.19 3.70 13.32
C VAL A 4 24.65 3.57 11.92
N ASN A 5 25.27 2.68 11.13
CA ASN A 5 24.77 2.36 9.79
C ASN A 5 23.52 1.48 9.90
N ILE A 6 22.43 1.89 9.27
CA ILE A 6 21.15 1.20 9.25
C ILE A 6 20.71 0.82 7.82
N SER A 7 21.65 0.57 6.89
CA SER A 7 21.34 0.26 5.48
C SER A 7 21.19 -1.24 5.17
N SER A 8 21.08 -2.09 6.18
CA SER A 8 20.95 -3.54 5.96
C SER A 8 19.75 -3.90 5.08
N GLY A 9 20.00 -4.52 3.93
CA GLY A 9 18.99 -4.87 2.92
C GLY A 9 18.92 -3.89 1.74
N ILE A 10 19.58 -2.74 1.81
CA ILE A 10 19.77 -1.85 0.66
C ILE A 10 21.11 -2.26 -0.01
N PRO A 11 21.13 -2.57 -1.31
CA PRO A 11 22.34 -2.99 -2.01
C PRO A 11 23.43 -1.91 -2.00
N SER A 12 24.67 -2.35 -2.04
CA SER A 12 25.80 -1.46 -2.29
C SER A 12 25.63 -0.78 -3.65
N GLY A 13 25.75 0.55 -3.69
CA GLY A 13 25.55 1.35 -4.90
C GLY A 13 24.14 1.91 -5.07
N ALA A 14 23.15 1.48 -4.27
CA ALA A 14 21.85 2.13 -4.20
C ALA A 14 21.92 3.31 -3.23
N TYR A 15 22.42 4.45 -3.70
CA TYR A 15 22.52 5.67 -2.88
C TYR A 15 21.15 6.12 -2.42
N THR A 16 20.96 6.21 -1.10
CA THR A 16 19.73 6.72 -0.50
C THR A 16 19.69 8.23 -0.62
N ARG A 17 18.63 8.76 -1.22
CA ARG A 17 18.40 10.20 -1.41
C ARG A 17 17.46 10.76 -0.35
N VAL A 18 16.49 9.96 0.06
CA VAL A 18 15.44 10.39 0.97
C VAL A 18 14.98 9.25 1.86
N VAL A 19 14.68 9.57 3.11
CA VAL A 19 14.02 8.66 4.06
C VAL A 19 12.86 9.41 4.72
N ARG A 20 11.71 8.75 4.83
CA ARG A 20 10.54 9.27 5.57
C ARG A 20 10.03 8.21 6.53
N GLU A 21 9.73 8.63 7.74
CA GLU A 21 8.99 7.83 8.71
C GLU A 21 7.49 8.07 8.54
N ASP A 22 6.70 7.02 8.64
CA ASP A 22 5.24 7.14 8.64
C ASP A 22 4.76 7.98 9.83
N THR A 23 3.77 8.84 9.57
CA THR A 23 3.27 9.79 10.56
C THR A 23 2.42 9.14 11.65
N GLN A 24 1.89 7.94 11.39
CA GLN A 24 0.98 7.24 12.30
C GLN A 24 1.61 5.98 12.91
N ARG A 25 2.50 5.30 12.18
CA ARG A 25 3.18 4.10 12.67
C ARG A 25 4.67 4.33 12.86
N LYS A 26 5.10 4.45 14.10
CA LYS A 26 6.51 4.53 14.48
C LYS A 26 7.30 3.33 13.94
N ASN A 27 8.53 3.58 13.50
CA ASN A 27 9.44 2.59 12.90
C ASN A 27 9.02 2.03 11.54
N LEU A 28 7.95 2.50 10.93
CA LEU A 28 7.64 2.26 9.53
C LEU A 28 8.33 3.34 8.70
N LEU A 29 9.36 2.95 7.96
CA LEU A 29 10.19 3.87 7.17
C LEU A 29 10.13 3.53 5.70
N PHE A 30 10.16 4.58 4.87
CA PHE A 30 10.30 4.49 3.43
C PHE A 30 11.60 5.16 3.01
N ALA A 31 12.36 4.51 2.13
CA ALA A 31 13.59 5.04 1.58
C ALA A 31 13.54 5.06 0.07
N GLY A 32 13.83 6.23 -0.51
CA GLY A 32 14.04 6.42 -1.93
C GLY A 32 15.53 6.40 -2.25
N THR A 33 15.90 5.59 -3.22
CA THR A 33 17.29 5.40 -3.66
C THR A 33 17.44 5.65 -5.17
N GLU A 34 18.67 5.56 -5.67
CA GLU A 34 18.97 5.58 -7.11
C GLU A 34 18.31 4.40 -7.87
N LEU A 35 18.07 3.30 -7.21
CA LEU A 35 17.57 2.07 -7.83
C LEU A 35 16.10 1.76 -7.47
N GLY A 36 15.38 2.73 -6.89
CA GLY A 36 13.98 2.58 -6.52
C GLY A 36 13.72 2.68 -5.03
N MET A 37 12.64 2.05 -4.58
CA MET A 37 12.14 2.18 -3.23
C MET A 37 12.42 0.99 -2.32
N TYR A 38 12.59 1.30 -1.04
CA TYR A 38 12.73 0.34 0.05
C TYR A 38 11.81 0.71 1.21
N ILE A 39 11.39 -0.31 1.96
CA ILE A 39 10.54 -0.18 3.14
C ILE A 39 11.18 -0.91 4.33
N SER A 40 11.02 -0.34 5.51
CA SER A 40 11.40 -0.98 6.78
C SER A 40 10.26 -0.85 7.78
N TRP A 41 9.92 -1.96 8.44
CA TRP A 41 8.92 -1.98 9.54
C TRP A 41 9.55 -1.96 10.93
N ASN A 42 10.87 -1.87 11.03
CA ASN A 42 11.61 -2.01 12.27
C ASN A 42 12.66 -0.91 12.50
N GLY A 43 12.35 0.29 12.05
CA GLY A 43 13.19 1.47 12.27
C GLY A 43 14.51 1.44 11.52
N GLY A 44 14.53 0.87 10.32
CA GLY A 44 15.72 0.80 9.47
C GLY A 44 16.67 -0.35 9.79
N LYS A 45 16.35 -1.24 10.75
CA LYS A 45 17.20 -2.39 11.05
C LYS A 45 17.31 -3.35 9.87
N ILE A 46 16.22 -3.52 9.11
CA ILE A 46 16.16 -4.32 7.89
C ILE A 46 15.30 -3.59 6.88
N TRP A 47 15.84 -3.40 5.69
CA TRP A 47 15.13 -2.85 4.54
C TRP A 47 14.77 -3.97 3.57
N LYS A 48 13.60 -3.85 2.95
CA LYS A 48 13.14 -4.73 1.87
C LYS A 48 12.82 -3.91 0.63
N PRO A 49 13.09 -4.42 -0.58
CA PRO A 49 12.64 -3.77 -1.81
C PRO A 49 11.13 -3.55 -1.77
N PHE A 50 10.71 -2.37 -2.18
CA PHE A 50 9.31 -1.98 -2.20
C PHE A 50 9.00 -1.24 -3.50
N GLN A 51 9.03 -1.98 -4.60
CA GLN A 51 8.92 -1.40 -5.93
C GLN A 51 7.48 -1.42 -6.46
N LEU A 52 6.67 -2.42 -6.09
CA LEU A 52 5.32 -2.63 -6.65
C LEU A 52 5.36 -2.53 -8.19
N ASN A 53 4.50 -1.67 -8.77
CA ASN A 53 4.48 -1.36 -10.20
C ASN A 53 5.35 -0.15 -10.59
N LEU A 54 6.04 0.47 -9.63
CA LEU A 54 6.97 1.57 -9.90
C LEU A 54 8.14 1.08 -10.74
N PRO A 55 8.47 1.73 -11.89
CA PRO A 55 9.64 1.35 -12.67
C PRO A 55 10.93 1.63 -11.89
N VAL A 56 12.00 0.91 -12.24
CA VAL A 56 13.32 1.18 -11.67
C VAL A 56 13.78 2.56 -12.13
N THR A 57 13.83 3.50 -11.19
CA THR A 57 14.17 4.90 -11.42
C THR A 57 14.71 5.52 -10.12
N PRO A 58 15.59 6.52 -10.20
CA PRO A 58 15.99 7.26 -9.02
C PRO A 58 14.78 7.97 -8.36
N ILE A 59 14.64 7.79 -7.06
CA ILE A 59 13.61 8.47 -6.26
C ILE A 59 14.23 9.74 -5.68
N THR A 60 13.66 10.88 -6.03
CA THR A 60 14.22 12.18 -5.63
C THR A 60 13.65 12.69 -4.32
N ASP A 61 12.38 12.46 -4.07
CA ASP A 61 11.74 12.81 -2.78
C ASP A 61 10.52 11.91 -2.49
N LEU A 62 10.14 11.88 -1.21
CA LEU A 62 8.99 11.17 -0.68
C LEU A 62 8.21 12.07 0.25
N LYS A 63 6.90 12.07 0.17
CA LYS A 63 6.03 12.77 1.10
C LYS A 63 4.87 11.89 1.52
N ILE A 64 4.65 11.78 2.83
CA ILE A 64 3.46 11.15 3.39
C ILE A 64 2.48 12.27 3.72
N SER A 65 1.28 12.17 3.16
CA SER A 65 0.21 13.14 3.39
C SER A 65 -1.10 12.38 3.54
N HIS A 66 -1.82 12.67 4.61
CA HIS A 66 -3.01 11.90 4.98
C HIS A 66 -2.67 10.41 5.10
N ASN A 67 -3.24 9.59 4.24
CA ASN A 67 -3.00 8.14 4.20
C ASN A 67 -2.14 7.70 3.02
N ASP A 68 -1.59 8.62 2.23
CA ASP A 68 -0.94 8.32 0.96
C ASP A 68 0.56 8.63 1.00
N LEU A 69 1.32 7.89 0.20
CA LEU A 69 2.73 8.13 -0.06
C LEU A 69 2.90 8.67 -1.47
N THR A 70 3.25 9.94 -1.57
CA THR A 70 3.65 10.56 -2.84
C THR A 70 5.14 10.37 -3.08
N ILE A 71 5.49 9.96 -4.29
CA ILE A 71 6.83 9.61 -4.73
C ILE A 71 7.22 10.49 -5.90
N ALA A 72 8.29 11.25 -5.76
CA ALA A 72 8.90 12.01 -6.85
C ALA A 72 10.04 11.21 -7.46
N THR A 73 10.03 11.06 -8.79
CA THR A 73 11.04 10.29 -9.52
C THR A 73 11.86 11.18 -10.45
N MET A 74 13.04 10.72 -10.81
CA MET A 74 13.83 11.35 -11.85
C MET A 74 13.43 10.80 -13.23
N GLY A 75 12.62 11.57 -13.96
CA GLY A 75 12.24 11.27 -15.34
C GLY A 75 11.08 10.27 -15.52
N ARG A 76 10.42 9.85 -14.43
CA ARG A 76 9.25 8.95 -14.47
C ARG A 76 8.03 9.53 -13.76
N SER A 77 7.92 10.88 -13.73
CA SER A 77 6.80 11.61 -13.16
C SER A 77 6.61 11.41 -11.64
N PHE A 78 5.44 11.77 -11.14
CA PHE A 78 5.02 11.55 -9.76
C PHE A 78 4.15 10.29 -9.68
N TRP A 79 4.33 9.57 -8.58
CA TRP A 79 3.55 8.38 -8.27
C TRP A 79 2.88 8.55 -6.92
N VAL A 80 1.73 7.95 -6.75
CA VAL A 80 1.03 7.92 -5.47
C VAL A 80 0.73 6.48 -5.12
N LEU A 81 1.08 6.10 -3.90
CA LEU A 81 0.62 4.88 -3.27
C LEU A 81 -0.48 5.25 -2.30
N ASP A 82 -1.70 4.93 -2.66
CA ASP A 82 -2.88 5.15 -1.84
C ASP A 82 -2.94 4.15 -0.69
N ASP A 83 -3.56 4.58 0.41
CA ASP A 83 -3.91 3.74 1.56
C ASP A 83 -2.72 3.03 2.23
N LEU A 84 -1.93 3.79 2.97
CA LEU A 84 -0.87 3.25 3.83
C LEU A 84 -1.40 2.44 5.03
N GLY A 85 -2.71 2.47 5.28
CA GLY A 85 -3.35 1.73 6.36
C GLY A 85 -3.07 0.23 6.31
N LEU A 86 -2.98 -0.33 5.11
CA LEU A 86 -2.60 -1.72 4.90
C LEU A 86 -1.16 -2.00 5.37
N LEU A 87 -0.21 -1.14 5.02
CA LEU A 87 1.20 -1.28 5.41
C LEU A 87 1.39 -1.07 6.91
N ARG A 88 0.57 -0.22 7.52
CA ARG A 88 0.57 0.02 8.96
C ARG A 88 0.12 -1.22 9.75
N GLN A 89 -0.77 -2.01 9.20
CA GLN A 89 -1.25 -3.25 9.82
C GLN A 89 -0.38 -4.46 9.52
N PHE A 90 0.53 -4.34 8.54
CA PHE A 90 1.41 -5.43 8.14
C PHE A 90 2.65 -5.51 9.05
N GLU A 91 2.93 -6.68 9.60
CA GLU A 91 4.04 -6.91 10.54
C GLU A 91 5.16 -7.78 9.94
N GLY A 92 5.35 -7.72 8.63
CA GLY A 92 6.48 -8.35 7.96
C GLY A 92 6.26 -9.81 7.55
N ASN A 93 6.46 -10.78 8.42
CA ASN A 93 6.33 -12.21 8.09
C ASN A 93 5.22 -12.84 8.93
N LYS A 94 4.00 -12.94 8.42
CA LYS A 94 2.93 -13.70 9.09
C LYS A 94 2.61 -14.98 8.33
N THR A 95 2.56 -16.05 9.11
CA THR A 95 2.16 -17.38 8.64
C THR A 95 0.69 -17.69 8.97
N THR A 96 0.01 -16.76 9.63
CA THR A 96 -1.38 -16.92 10.09
C THR A 96 -2.34 -16.07 9.26
N PHE A 97 -3.56 -16.57 9.10
CA PHE A 97 -4.65 -15.80 8.51
C PHE A 97 -4.87 -14.49 9.30
N LYS A 98 -5.04 -13.40 8.58
CA LYS A 98 -5.41 -12.11 9.17
C LYS A 98 -6.36 -11.37 8.23
N LEU A 99 -7.51 -10.96 8.75
CA LEU A 99 -8.35 -9.95 8.15
C LEU A 99 -7.81 -8.58 8.58
N LEU A 100 -7.56 -7.70 7.62
CA LEU A 100 -7.12 -6.33 7.89
C LEU A 100 -8.35 -5.45 8.15
N THR A 101 -8.21 -4.51 9.06
CA THR A 101 -9.26 -3.53 9.32
C THR A 101 -9.37 -2.62 8.09
N PRO A 102 -10.55 -2.52 7.47
CA PRO A 102 -10.73 -1.60 6.33
C PRO A 102 -10.65 -0.15 6.80
N GLU A 103 -10.27 0.72 5.89
CA GLU A 103 -10.43 2.17 6.06
C GLU A 103 -11.90 2.57 5.94
N ASP A 104 -12.22 3.73 6.50
CA ASP A 104 -13.54 4.33 6.36
C ASP A 104 -13.81 4.65 4.89
N ALA A 105 -14.93 4.18 4.38
CA ALA A 105 -15.31 4.42 3.00
C ALA A 105 -16.39 5.49 2.90
N ILE A 106 -16.20 6.42 1.97
CA ILE A 106 -17.21 7.42 1.64
C ILE A 106 -18.14 6.83 0.58
N ILE A 107 -19.42 6.76 0.89
CA ILE A 107 -20.44 6.41 -0.09
C ILE A 107 -20.72 7.65 -0.93
N GLY A 108 -20.33 7.63 -2.19
CA GLY A 108 -20.52 8.75 -3.11
C GLY A 108 -20.77 8.27 -4.53
N ASN A 109 -21.33 9.15 -5.32
CA ASN A 109 -21.47 8.94 -6.76
C ASN A 109 -20.32 9.71 -7.44
N TRP A 110 -19.27 9.00 -7.81
CA TRP A 110 -18.11 9.57 -8.47
C TRP A 110 -18.41 9.71 -9.96
N SER A 111 -19.11 10.78 -10.37
CA SER A 111 -19.18 11.14 -11.76
C SER A 111 -17.96 11.98 -12.14
N SER A 112 -17.34 11.67 -13.26
CA SER A 112 -16.27 12.51 -13.81
C SER A 112 -16.82 13.94 -14.03
N GLN A 113 -16.25 14.92 -13.34
CA GLN A 113 -16.63 16.34 -13.51
C GLN A 113 -16.22 16.90 -14.89
N LEU A 114 -15.44 16.15 -15.66
CA LEU A 114 -14.86 16.62 -16.92
C LEU A 114 -15.62 16.15 -18.19
N ASN A 115 -16.83 15.62 -18.07
CA ASN A 115 -17.62 15.13 -19.21
C ASN A 115 -16.90 14.13 -20.16
N TYR A 116 -15.80 13.54 -19.71
CA TYR A 116 -15.23 12.40 -20.39
C TYR A 116 -16.10 11.19 -20.06
N SER A 117 -16.63 10.57 -21.09
CA SER A 117 -17.37 9.32 -20.96
C SER A 117 -16.52 8.35 -20.14
N SER A 118 -17.11 7.73 -19.13
CA SER A 118 -16.47 6.74 -18.27
C SER A 118 -15.82 5.57 -19.05
N GLU A 119 -16.11 5.47 -20.33
CA GLU A 119 -15.55 4.49 -21.25
C GLU A 119 -14.07 4.72 -21.56
N ASN A 120 -13.55 5.96 -21.38
CA ASN A 120 -12.14 6.28 -21.65
C ASN A 120 -11.25 6.25 -20.39
N PHE A 121 -11.82 6.12 -19.19
CA PHE A 121 -11.10 6.00 -17.94
C PHE A 121 -11.07 4.53 -17.50
N SER A 122 -10.42 3.70 -18.27
CA SER A 122 -10.38 2.24 -18.01
C SER A 122 -9.29 1.81 -17.03
N GLY A 123 -8.38 2.72 -16.68
CA GLY A 123 -7.16 2.34 -15.94
C GLY A 123 -6.27 1.38 -16.73
N ALA A 124 -6.46 1.31 -18.05
CA ALA A 124 -5.70 0.43 -18.92
C ALA A 124 -4.30 0.98 -19.24
N ASP A 125 -4.09 2.29 -19.03
CA ASP A 125 -2.79 2.94 -19.18
C ASP A 125 -2.19 3.20 -17.79
N ASP A 126 -0.96 2.74 -17.56
CA ASP A 126 -0.22 2.94 -16.31
C ASP A 126 0.01 4.43 -15.97
N SER A 127 -0.23 5.34 -16.90
CA SER A 127 -0.15 6.80 -16.70
C SER A 127 -1.46 7.42 -16.22
N GLU A 128 -2.57 6.67 -16.22
CA GLU A 128 -3.87 7.14 -15.78
C GLU A 128 -4.10 6.84 -14.29
N GLY A 129 -4.56 7.84 -13.54
CA GLY A 129 -5.03 7.63 -12.18
C GLY A 129 -6.35 6.87 -12.17
N VAL A 130 -6.46 5.86 -11.31
CA VAL A 130 -7.70 5.09 -11.12
C VAL A 130 -8.43 5.63 -9.89
N ASN A 131 -9.74 5.86 -10.02
CA ASN A 131 -10.55 6.24 -8.86
C ASN A 131 -10.61 5.10 -7.84
N PRO A 132 -10.67 5.43 -6.52
CA PRO A 132 -10.89 4.42 -5.49
C PRO A 132 -12.16 3.61 -5.76
N ALA A 133 -12.17 2.35 -5.34
CA ALA A 133 -13.35 1.52 -5.44
C ALA A 133 -14.53 2.13 -4.67
N ASN A 134 -15.73 2.06 -5.24
CA ASN A 134 -16.96 2.45 -4.52
C ASN A 134 -17.24 1.44 -3.41
N GLY A 135 -17.24 1.90 -2.15
CA GLY A 135 -17.57 1.09 -1.00
C GLY A 135 -16.36 0.63 -0.20
N ILE A 136 -16.61 -0.25 0.76
CA ILE A 136 -15.57 -0.75 1.67
C ILE A 136 -14.81 -1.87 0.99
N VAL A 137 -13.48 -1.75 0.94
CA VAL A 137 -12.58 -2.78 0.42
C VAL A 137 -12.00 -3.58 1.59
N PHE A 138 -12.21 -4.89 1.59
CA PHE A 138 -11.67 -5.79 2.61
C PHE A 138 -10.40 -6.45 2.09
N TYR A 139 -9.33 -6.32 2.85
CA TYR A 139 -8.08 -7.01 2.56
C TYR A 139 -7.81 -8.08 3.61
N TYR A 140 -7.31 -9.22 3.17
CA TYR A 140 -6.93 -10.30 4.06
C TYR A 140 -5.63 -10.97 3.61
N TYR A 141 -4.89 -11.45 4.58
CA TYR A 141 -3.71 -12.27 4.33
C TYR A 141 -4.04 -13.74 4.48
N LEU A 142 -3.74 -14.51 3.44
CA LEU A 142 -3.99 -15.94 3.41
C LEU A 142 -2.66 -16.71 3.36
N PRO A 143 -2.34 -17.54 4.37
CA PRO A 143 -1.17 -18.40 4.32
C PRO A 143 -1.25 -19.40 3.17
N ARG A 144 -0.11 -19.74 2.55
CA ARG A 144 -0.04 -20.67 1.42
C ARG A 144 -0.74 -22.02 1.68
N LYS A 145 -0.71 -22.50 2.92
CA LYS A 145 -1.37 -23.76 3.33
C LYS A 145 -2.89 -23.73 3.26
N SER A 146 -3.50 -22.58 3.07
CA SER A 146 -4.96 -22.40 3.08
C SER A 146 -5.58 -22.26 1.69
N LYS A 147 -4.78 -22.36 0.61
CA LYS A 147 -5.23 -22.08 -0.76
C LYS A 147 -6.44 -22.93 -1.24
N ASN A 148 -6.66 -24.09 -0.65
CA ASN A 148 -7.76 -25.00 -1.04
C ASN A 148 -8.91 -25.02 -0.06
N LYS A 149 -8.92 -24.12 0.93
CA LYS A 149 -10.02 -24.02 1.90
C LYS A 149 -11.02 -22.96 1.45
N GLU A 150 -12.29 -23.25 1.64
CA GLU A 150 -13.33 -22.25 1.47
C GLU A 150 -13.15 -21.14 2.51
N LEU A 151 -13.23 -19.91 2.01
CA LEU A 151 -13.22 -18.72 2.84
C LEU A 151 -14.61 -18.11 2.83
N THR A 152 -15.07 -17.76 4.01
CA THR A 152 -16.35 -17.10 4.19
C THR A 152 -16.12 -15.79 4.92
N LEU A 153 -16.65 -14.70 4.39
CA LEU A 153 -16.70 -13.39 5.02
C LEU A 153 -18.13 -13.09 5.44
N GLU A 154 -18.36 -12.94 6.73
CA GLU A 154 -19.63 -12.55 7.29
C GLU A 154 -19.63 -11.07 7.67
N ILE A 155 -20.58 -10.32 7.16
CA ILE A 155 -20.81 -8.93 7.55
C ILE A 155 -21.95 -8.94 8.56
N LYS A 156 -21.69 -8.40 9.75
CA LYS A 156 -22.65 -8.36 10.88
C LYS A 156 -23.02 -6.93 11.21
N ASP A 157 -24.25 -6.75 11.68
CA ASP A 157 -24.68 -5.49 12.27
C ASP A 157 -24.10 -5.31 13.70
N LYS A 158 -24.40 -4.16 14.32
CA LYS A 158 -23.99 -3.85 15.70
C LYS A 158 -24.52 -4.82 16.75
N ASP A 159 -25.62 -5.50 16.45
CA ASP A 159 -26.32 -6.44 17.36
C ASP A 159 -25.82 -7.88 17.12
N GLY A 160 -24.89 -8.09 16.17
CA GLY A 160 -24.26 -9.36 15.85
C GLY A 160 -25.03 -10.22 14.84
N ASN A 161 -26.13 -9.72 14.26
CA ASN A 161 -26.85 -10.43 13.23
C ASN A 161 -26.12 -10.40 11.90
N ILE A 162 -26.14 -11.51 11.18
CA ILE A 162 -25.49 -11.60 9.85
C ILE A 162 -26.35 -10.84 8.84
N VAL A 163 -25.79 -9.77 8.28
CA VAL A 163 -26.39 -8.97 7.20
C VAL A 163 -26.07 -9.59 5.84
N ARG A 164 -24.84 -10.07 5.67
CA ARG A 164 -24.39 -10.67 4.42
C ARG A 164 -23.27 -11.68 4.63
N THR A 165 -23.31 -12.75 3.86
CA THR A 165 -22.24 -13.74 3.76
C THR A 165 -21.70 -13.77 2.34
N ILE A 166 -20.38 -13.71 2.20
CA ILE A 166 -19.65 -13.81 0.92
C ILE A 166 -18.75 -15.04 1.02
N SER A 167 -18.87 -15.97 0.06
CA SER A 167 -18.01 -17.17 -0.02
C SER A 167 -17.04 -17.06 -1.18
N SER A 168 -15.86 -17.63 -1.01
CA SER A 168 -14.86 -17.78 -2.08
C SER A 168 -15.20 -18.90 -3.07
N LYS A 169 -16.20 -19.71 -2.78
CA LYS A 169 -16.81 -20.66 -3.70
C LYS A 169 -18.13 -20.07 -4.20
N SER A 170 -18.20 -19.80 -5.48
CA SER A 170 -19.44 -19.51 -6.22
C SER A 170 -20.12 -20.80 -6.62
#